data_6ca8d86e2ee59785d8943d551341c435
#
_entry.id   6ca8d86e2ee59785d8943d551341c435
#
_cell.length_a   1.000
_cell.length_b   1.000
_cell.length_c   1.000
_cell.angle_alpha   90.00
_cell.angle_beta   90.00
_cell.angle_gamma   90.00
#
_symmetry.space_group_name_H-M   'P 1'
#
loop_
_entity.id
_entity.type
_entity.pdbx_description
1 polymer ?
#
loop_
_entity_poly.entity_id
_entity_poly.type
_entity_poly.pdbx_seq_one_letter_code
_entity_poly.pdbx_strand_id
1 'polypeptide(L)'
;MKNRLVRVAEILKRELSTVILREVPSGGALITVNAVDVSPDLRNATVFVGVMGTAAQQKSVLERLEHSRRVLQAEVAKRVVLKFTPHLHFKLDASIERGSRVLDILDELDATGEAGTE
;
A
#
# COMPACT_ATOMS: atom_id res chain seq x y z
N MET A 1 10.25 -20.11 5.81
CA MET A 1 9.57 -19.73 4.57
C MET A 1 8.68 -18.52 4.74
N LYS A 2 7.72 -18.61 5.64
CA LYS A 2 6.89 -17.46 5.94
C LYS A 2 7.70 -16.27 6.40
N ASN A 3 8.72 -16.51 7.23
CA ASN A 3 9.55 -15.43 7.73
C ASN A 3 10.29 -14.69 6.62
N ARG A 4 10.69 -15.42 5.59
CA ARG A 4 11.37 -14.81 4.46
C ARG A 4 10.46 -13.87 3.69
N LEU A 5 9.23 -14.32 3.40
CA LEU A 5 8.26 -13.48 2.67
C LEU A 5 7.88 -12.26 3.49
N VAL A 6 7.67 -12.44 4.79
CA VAL A 6 7.34 -11.33 5.68
C VAL A 6 8.48 -10.33 5.72
N ARG A 7 9.71 -10.83 5.82
CA ARG A 7 10.89 -9.96 5.87
C ARG A 7 11.05 -9.16 4.58
N VAL A 8 10.89 -9.83 3.42
CA VAL A 8 10.99 -9.15 2.14
C VAL A 8 9.89 -8.09 2.03
N ALA A 9 8.67 -8.44 2.43
CA ALA A 9 7.56 -7.51 2.39
C ALA A 9 7.81 -6.28 3.25
N GLU A 10 8.38 -6.46 4.44
CA GLU A 10 8.68 -5.35 5.32
C GLU A 10 9.77 -4.44 4.77
N ILE A 11 10.79 -5.04 4.18
CA ILE A 11 11.87 -4.27 3.55
C ILE A 11 11.31 -3.48 2.38
N LEU A 12 10.49 -4.11 1.54
CA LEU A 12 9.88 -3.43 0.41
C LEU A 12 8.98 -2.30 0.88
N LYS A 13 8.20 -2.53 1.91
CA LYS A 13 7.33 -1.51 2.46
C LYS A 13 8.12 -0.28 2.89
N ARG A 14 9.20 -0.49 3.62
CA ARG A 14 10.03 0.59 4.11
C ARG A 14 10.69 1.37 2.97
N GLU A 15 11.29 0.65 2.03
CA GLU A 15 11.99 1.29 0.93
C GLU A 15 11.02 1.99 -0.02
N LEU A 16 9.88 1.36 -0.30
CA LEU A 16 8.87 1.98 -1.15
C LEU A 16 8.28 3.23 -0.51
N SER A 17 8.10 3.23 0.80
CA SER A 17 7.61 4.42 1.49
C SER A 17 8.54 5.61 1.23
N THR A 18 9.84 5.37 1.29
CA THR A 18 10.83 6.42 1.05
C THR A 18 10.84 6.85 -0.42
N VAL A 19 10.85 5.88 -1.33
CA VAL A 19 10.96 6.17 -2.76
C VAL A 19 9.70 6.88 -3.27
N ILE A 20 8.53 6.41 -2.85
CA ILE A 20 7.27 7.02 -3.28
C ILE A 20 7.21 8.47 -2.81
N LEU A 21 7.61 8.73 -1.58
CA LEU A 21 7.61 10.09 -1.06
C LEU A 21 8.47 11.02 -1.90
N ARG A 22 9.58 10.51 -2.42
CA ARG A 22 10.50 11.28 -3.24
C ARG A 22 10.06 11.43 -4.69
N GLU A 23 9.54 10.34 -5.27
CA GLU A 23 9.36 10.26 -6.72
C GLU A 23 7.93 10.54 -7.18
N VAL A 24 6.95 10.41 -6.31
CA VAL A 24 5.56 10.52 -6.71
C VAL A 24 4.91 11.74 -6.09
N PRO A 25 4.50 12.72 -6.92
CA PRO A 25 3.80 13.88 -6.38
C PRO A 25 2.45 13.47 -5.80
N SER A 26 2.15 13.96 -4.61
CA SER A 26 0.93 13.58 -3.91
C SER A 26 -0.28 14.42 -4.31
N GLY A 27 -0.04 15.59 -4.90
CA GLY A 27 -1.12 16.49 -5.26
C GLY A 27 -1.88 17.01 -4.04
N GLY A 28 -1.20 17.13 -2.91
CA GLY A 28 -1.81 17.59 -1.69
C GLY A 28 -2.40 16.50 -0.81
N ALA A 29 -2.43 15.28 -1.29
CA ALA A 29 -2.91 14.15 -0.50
C ALA A 29 -1.78 13.55 0.33
N LEU A 30 -2.14 12.85 1.39
CA LEU A 30 -1.16 12.10 2.17
C LEU A 30 -1.12 10.68 1.63
N ILE A 31 0.06 10.24 1.20
CA ILE A 31 0.26 8.90 0.67
C ILE A 31 1.05 8.07 1.68
N THR A 32 0.55 6.90 2.00
CA THR A 32 1.27 5.97 2.88
C THR A 32 1.30 4.59 2.24
N VAL A 33 2.37 3.84 2.49
CA VAL A 33 2.42 2.43 2.11
C VAL A 33 2.00 1.65 3.35
N ASN A 34 0.82 1.06 3.30
CA ASN A 34 0.23 0.40 4.45
C ASN A 34 0.63 -1.06 4.57
N ALA A 35 0.79 -1.73 3.44
CA ALA A 35 1.17 -3.14 3.44
C ALA A 35 1.75 -3.50 2.09
N VAL A 36 2.54 -4.56 2.07
CA VAL A 36 3.06 -5.15 0.85
C VAL A 36 2.87 -6.65 0.95
N ASP A 37 2.25 -7.21 -0.07
CA ASP A 37 2.08 -8.66 -0.19
C ASP A 37 2.98 -9.17 -1.29
N VAL A 38 3.86 -10.08 -0.96
CA VAL A 38 4.82 -10.63 -1.92
C VAL A 38 4.40 -12.05 -2.27
N SER A 39 4.36 -12.36 -3.57
CA SER A 39 4.05 -13.71 -4.01
C SER A 39 5.14 -14.69 -3.58
N PRO A 40 4.80 -15.98 -3.38
CA PRO A 40 5.79 -16.95 -2.92
C PRO A 40 7.01 -17.08 -3.83
N ASP A 41 6.85 -16.85 -5.14
CA ASP A 41 7.96 -16.89 -6.08
C ASP A 41 8.76 -15.58 -6.12
N LEU A 42 8.37 -14.59 -5.32
CA LEU A 42 9.00 -13.29 -5.22
C LEU A 42 8.98 -12.49 -6.53
N ARG A 43 8.11 -12.84 -7.44
CA ARG A 43 8.03 -12.15 -8.73
C ARG A 43 7.02 -11.02 -8.76
N ASN A 44 6.07 -11.05 -7.85
CA ASN A 44 5.03 -10.03 -7.79
C ASN A 44 4.89 -9.51 -6.37
N ALA A 45 4.65 -8.23 -6.27
CA ALA A 45 4.39 -7.59 -4.99
C ALA A 45 3.20 -6.67 -5.14
N THR A 46 2.19 -6.85 -4.32
CA THR A 46 1.05 -5.95 -4.28
C THR A 46 1.30 -4.92 -3.19
N VAL A 47 1.31 -3.68 -3.58
CA VAL A 47 1.58 -2.55 -2.68
C VAL A 47 0.26 -1.87 -2.36
N PHE A 48 -0.15 -1.97 -1.11
CA PHE A 48 -1.39 -1.35 -0.64
C PHE A 48 -1.07 0.04 -0.12
N VAL A 49 -1.58 1.05 -0.82
CA VAL A 49 -1.31 2.43 -0.47
C VAL A 49 -2.55 3.07 0.13
N GLY A 50 -2.34 3.84 1.18
CA GLY A 50 -3.37 4.67 1.75
C GLY A 50 -3.23 6.06 1.18
N VAL A 51 -4.33 6.63 0.76
CA VAL A 51 -4.35 8.00 0.25
C VAL A 51 -5.43 8.75 1.01
N MET A 52 -5.00 9.68 1.83
CA MET A 52 -5.95 10.53 2.56
C MET A 52 -6.23 11.77 1.73
N GLY A 53 -7.40 11.80 1.14
CA GLY A 53 -7.79 12.87 0.26
C GLY A 53 -9.12 12.55 -0.38
N THR A 54 -9.50 13.37 -1.35
CA THR A 54 -10.76 13.18 -2.07
C THR A 54 -10.67 11.95 -2.98
N ALA A 55 -11.82 11.49 -3.45
CA ALA A 55 -11.85 10.38 -4.40
C ALA A 55 -11.05 10.70 -5.66
N ALA A 56 -11.10 11.94 -6.11
CA ALA A 56 -10.31 12.38 -7.27
C ALA A 56 -8.83 12.32 -6.98
N GLN A 57 -8.42 12.71 -5.78
CA GLN A 57 -7.01 12.64 -5.38
C GLN A 57 -6.55 11.20 -5.27
N GLN A 58 -7.38 10.31 -4.72
CA GLN A 58 -7.06 8.89 -4.62
C GLN A 58 -6.81 8.29 -5.99
N LYS A 59 -7.70 8.57 -6.92
CA LYS A 59 -7.57 8.07 -8.29
C LYS A 59 -6.32 8.62 -8.95
N SER A 60 -6.07 9.91 -8.80
CA SER A 60 -4.93 10.56 -9.39
C SER A 60 -3.61 10.00 -8.85
N VAL A 61 -3.54 9.77 -7.55
CA VAL A 61 -2.35 9.19 -6.94
C VAL A 61 -2.09 7.78 -7.47
N LEU A 62 -3.14 6.97 -7.55
CA LEU A 62 -2.98 5.61 -8.05
C LEU A 62 -2.46 5.61 -9.49
N GLU A 63 -2.98 6.52 -10.34
CA GLU A 63 -2.51 6.66 -11.71
C GLU A 63 -1.04 7.07 -11.76
N ARG A 64 -0.65 7.97 -10.89
CA ARG A 64 0.75 8.40 -10.81
C ARG A 64 1.68 7.28 -10.37
N LEU A 65 1.23 6.46 -9.43
CA LEU A 65 1.99 5.30 -8.98
C LEU A 65 2.20 4.31 -10.13
N GLU A 66 1.14 4.03 -10.87
CA GLU A 66 1.23 3.14 -12.02
C GLU A 66 2.16 3.71 -13.08
N HIS A 67 2.04 5.00 -13.33
CA HIS A 67 2.90 5.68 -14.30
C HIS A 67 4.37 5.65 -13.88
N SER A 68 4.62 5.70 -12.59
CA SER A 68 5.98 5.71 -12.05
C SER A 68 6.53 4.33 -11.73
N ARG A 69 5.81 3.27 -12.08
CA ARG A 69 6.20 1.91 -11.69
C ARG A 69 7.64 1.57 -12.03
N ARG A 70 8.07 1.89 -13.24
CA ARG A 70 9.44 1.58 -13.67
C ARG A 70 10.49 2.27 -12.81
N VAL A 71 10.25 3.54 -12.53
CA VAL A 71 11.17 4.31 -11.70
C VAL A 71 11.20 3.73 -10.30
N LEU A 72 10.03 3.41 -9.75
CA LEU A 72 9.95 2.84 -8.41
C LEU A 72 10.64 1.48 -8.33
N GLN A 73 10.43 0.63 -9.34
CA GLN A 73 11.10 -0.67 -9.38
C GLN A 73 12.61 -0.53 -9.49
N ALA A 74 13.08 0.41 -10.30
CA ALA A 74 14.50 0.65 -10.45
C ALA A 74 15.13 1.14 -9.14
N GLU A 75 14.44 2.04 -8.44
CA GLU A 75 14.93 2.54 -7.16
C GLU A 75 14.95 1.47 -6.10
N VAL A 76 13.92 0.63 -6.06
CA VAL A 76 13.88 -0.48 -5.13
C VAL A 76 15.01 -1.46 -5.41
N ALA A 77 15.28 -1.73 -6.69
CA ALA A 77 16.36 -2.65 -7.07
C ALA A 77 17.72 -2.16 -6.58
N LYS A 78 17.90 -0.86 -6.49
CA LYS A 78 19.15 -0.30 -5.96
C LYS A 78 19.25 -0.43 -4.45
N ARG A 79 18.13 -0.48 -3.76
CA ARG A 79 18.09 -0.42 -2.30
C ARG A 79 17.93 -1.79 -1.66
N VAL A 80 17.40 -2.75 -2.37
CA VAL A 80 17.07 -4.06 -1.83
C VAL A 80 17.76 -5.13 -2.67
N VAL A 81 18.55 -5.97 -2.00
CA VAL A 81 19.25 -7.05 -2.68
C VAL A 81 18.30 -8.23 -2.78
N LEU A 82 17.73 -8.41 -3.95
CA LEU A 82 16.84 -9.54 -4.24
C LEU A 82 17.29 -10.17 -5.55
N LYS A 83 17.02 -11.45 -5.69
CA LYS A 83 17.33 -12.17 -6.92
C LYS A 83 16.62 -11.55 -8.11
N PHE A 84 15.36 -11.18 -7.91
CA PHE A 84 14.55 -10.49 -8.90
C PHE A 84 13.87 -9.32 -8.22
N THR A 85 13.73 -8.21 -8.94
CA THR A 85 12.89 -7.13 -8.44
C THR A 85 11.45 -7.52 -8.75
N PRO A 86 10.60 -7.62 -7.73
CA PRO A 86 9.20 -7.98 -7.97
C PRO A 86 8.50 -6.95 -8.85
N HIS A 87 7.57 -7.41 -9.66
CA HIS A 87 6.71 -6.52 -10.41
C HIS A 87 5.73 -5.88 -9.42
N LEU A 88 5.70 -4.56 -9.38
CA LEU A 88 4.87 -3.85 -8.40
C LEU A 88 3.45 -3.65 -8.95
N HIS A 89 2.48 -4.00 -8.13
CA HIS A 89 1.08 -3.76 -8.41
C HIS A 89 0.54 -2.86 -7.31
N PHE A 90 -0.03 -1.74 -7.68
CA PHE A 90 -0.50 -0.77 -6.69
C PHE A 90 -2.01 -0.88 -6.53
N LYS A 91 -2.45 -0.91 -5.30
CA LYS A 91 -3.87 -0.92 -4.98
C LYS A 91 -4.13 0.05 -3.85
N LEU A 92 -5.26 0.72 -3.91
CA LEU A 92 -5.68 1.53 -2.78
C LEU A 92 -6.04 0.60 -1.64
N ASP A 93 -5.50 0.92 -0.48
CA ASP A 93 -5.84 0.16 0.71
C ASP A 93 -7.11 0.75 1.30
N ALA A 94 -8.19 0.02 1.16
CA ALA A 94 -9.48 0.45 1.67
C ALA A 94 -9.55 0.37 3.18
N SER A 95 -8.51 -0.18 3.84
CA SER A 95 -8.58 -0.39 5.28
C SER A 95 -8.72 0.91 6.07
N ILE A 96 -8.11 2.01 5.60
CA ILE A 96 -8.29 3.29 6.30
C ILE A 96 -9.74 3.73 6.21
N GLU A 97 -10.27 3.77 5.00
CA GLU A 97 -11.65 4.11 4.76
C GLU A 97 -12.57 3.09 5.41
N ARG A 98 -12.22 1.82 5.25
CA ARG A 98 -12.93 0.72 5.86
C ARG A 98 -12.84 0.77 7.38
N GLY A 99 -11.67 1.15 7.90
CA GLY A 99 -11.48 1.33 9.32
C GLY A 99 -12.38 2.41 9.87
N SER A 100 -12.47 3.54 9.20
CA SER A 100 -13.39 4.59 9.55
C SER A 100 -14.83 4.09 9.52
N ARG A 101 -15.18 3.39 8.46
CA ARG A 101 -16.53 2.84 8.34
C ARG A 101 -16.79 1.77 9.39
N VAL A 102 -15.79 0.97 9.69
CA VAL A 102 -15.93 -0.05 10.74
C VAL A 102 -16.13 0.61 12.09
N LEU A 103 -15.42 1.70 12.35
CA LEU A 103 -15.63 2.43 13.58
C LEU A 103 -17.03 3.03 13.65
N ASP A 104 -17.51 3.60 12.55
CA ASP A 104 -18.86 4.11 12.48
C ASP A 104 -19.88 2.98 12.66
N ILE A 105 -19.64 1.87 12.01
CA ILE A 105 -20.50 0.70 12.11
C ILE A 105 -20.46 0.13 13.52
N LEU A 106 -19.28 0.10 14.13
CA LEU A 106 -19.15 -0.37 15.50
C LEU A 106 -19.92 0.50 16.46
N ASP A 107 -19.89 1.81 16.25
CA ASP A 107 -20.70 2.72 17.07
C ASP A 107 -22.18 2.38 16.91
N GLU A 108 -22.61 2.19 15.68
CA GLU A 108 -23.98 1.78 15.40
C GLU A 108 -24.30 0.41 15.99
N LEU A 109 -23.37 -0.52 15.81
CA LEU A 109 -23.55 -1.87 16.30
C LEU A 109 -23.53 -1.93 17.83
N ASP A 110 -22.72 -1.12 18.45
CA ASP A 110 -22.74 -1.00 19.90
C ASP A 110 -24.11 -0.54 20.36
N ALA A 111 -24.71 0.39 19.63
CA ALA A 111 -26.03 0.87 19.90
C ALA A 111 -27.09 -0.20 19.63
N THR A 112 -26.82 -1.08 18.66
CA THR A 112 -27.75 -2.15 18.29
C THR A 112 -27.41 -3.49 18.92
N GLY A 113 -26.22 -3.61 19.49
CA GLY A 113 -25.77 -4.85 20.09
C GLY A 113 -25.17 -5.85 19.14
N GLU A 114 -24.94 -5.48 17.90
CA GLU A 114 -24.30 -6.37 16.96
C GLU A 114 -22.78 -6.22 17.01
N ALA A 115 -22.10 -7.35 16.95
CA ALA A 115 -20.66 -7.34 16.91
C ALA A 115 -20.19 -6.87 15.55
N GLY A 116 -19.13 -6.16 15.52
CA GLY A 116 -18.55 -5.68 14.31
C GLY A 116 -18.08 -6.82 13.46
N THR A 117 -18.55 -6.88 12.30
CA THR A 117 -18.14 -7.91 11.49
C THR A 117 -17.27 -7.42 10.49
N GLU A 118 -16.77 -7.38 10.36
CA GLU A 118 -16.11 -7.08 9.47
C GLU A 118 -15.71 -7.48 9.00
#